data_5bdc935ce63a6a51065f2ae4fde80a8f
#
_entry.id   5bdc935ce63a6a51065f2ae4fde80a8f
#
_cell.length_a   1.000
_cell.length_b   1.000
_cell.length_c   1.000
_cell.angle_alpha   90.00
_cell.angle_beta   90.00
_cell.angle_gamma   90.00
#
_symmetry.space_group_name_H-M   'P 1'
#
loop_
_entity.id
_entity.type
_entity.pdbx_description
1 polymer ?
#
loop_
_entity_poly.entity_id
_entity_poly.type
_entity_poly.pdbx_seq_one_letter_code
_entity_poly.pdbx_strand_id
1 'polypeptide(L)'
;DQTPQLYLDIDRVKAEKLGIDVGDVFQSLEIYMGSAFVNEFNYLGRTFQVTAQADAPNRLTPDDISRIKVRNADAEMVPLGTFTKQEDISGASRIPRFNLYPAASLNGNIAPGYSSGEALDRMEELAAEVLPQGISFEWTELAYQERQTGNTAGIAFLLAVVFVFLLLAAQFESLVLPLAVIFIVPMVLLSAIVGIDLAGLDNNIMVQIGLIVLVGLASKNAILIVEFAKQLEDQGKDLKTAVIEASRLRLRPILMTAMAFILGVIPLAIATGAGAELRVSLGIAVFSGMLG
;
A
#
# COMPACT_ATOMS: atom_id res chain seq x y z
N ASP A 1 -11.92 14.93 -13.25
CA ASP A 1 -11.86 13.82 -14.20
C ASP A 1 -12.83 14.12 -15.35
N GLN A 2 -12.31 14.26 -16.58
CA GLN A 2 -13.11 14.55 -17.77
C GLN A 2 -12.89 13.40 -18.77
N THR A 3 -13.66 12.34 -18.57
CA THR A 3 -13.63 11.20 -19.49
C THR A 3 -14.59 11.47 -20.65
N PRO A 4 -14.17 11.28 -21.92
CA PRO A 4 -15.07 11.36 -23.06
C PRO A 4 -16.23 10.38 -22.89
N GLN A 5 -17.45 10.86 -23.08
CA GLN A 5 -18.68 10.08 -22.97
C GLN A 5 -19.58 10.40 -24.16
N LEU A 6 -20.30 9.41 -24.63
CA LEU A 6 -21.32 9.59 -25.64
C LEU A 6 -22.68 9.73 -24.98
N TYR A 7 -23.28 10.88 -25.12
CA TYR A 7 -24.64 11.14 -24.66
C TYR A 7 -25.64 10.86 -25.77
N LEU A 8 -26.65 10.06 -25.47
CA LEU A 8 -27.72 9.76 -26.41
C LEU A 8 -28.97 10.50 -25.97
N ASP A 9 -29.31 11.55 -26.69
CA ASP A 9 -30.57 12.29 -26.50
C ASP A 9 -31.70 11.59 -27.27
N ILE A 10 -32.77 11.27 -26.57
CA ILE A 10 -33.94 10.59 -27.13
C ILE A 10 -35.09 11.56 -27.21
N ASP A 11 -35.52 11.89 -28.42
CA ASP A 11 -36.75 12.64 -28.65
C ASP A 11 -37.97 11.77 -28.30
N ARG A 12 -38.41 11.86 -27.05
CA ARG A 12 -39.51 11.07 -26.51
C ARG A 12 -40.84 11.34 -27.21
N VAL A 13 -41.06 12.60 -27.63
CA VAL A 13 -42.31 12.98 -28.34
C VAL A 13 -42.34 12.32 -29.72
N LYS A 14 -41.22 12.28 -30.41
CA LYS A 14 -41.09 11.61 -31.72
C LYS A 14 -41.19 10.10 -31.59
N ALA A 15 -40.57 9.51 -30.55
CA ALA A 15 -40.67 8.08 -30.26
C ALA A 15 -42.15 7.67 -30.02
N GLU A 16 -42.88 8.44 -29.20
CA GLU A 16 -44.31 8.19 -28.93
C GLU A 16 -45.15 8.26 -30.21
N LYS A 17 -44.93 9.29 -31.07
CA LYS A 17 -45.64 9.42 -32.35
C LYS A 17 -45.35 8.25 -33.31
N LEU A 18 -44.18 7.63 -33.20
CA LEU A 18 -43.80 6.43 -33.97
C LEU A 18 -44.32 5.12 -33.35
N GLY A 19 -45.01 5.20 -32.22
CA GLY A 19 -45.51 4.05 -31.49
C GLY A 19 -44.41 3.25 -30.81
N ILE A 20 -43.30 3.88 -30.41
CA ILE A 20 -42.16 3.20 -29.80
C ILE A 20 -42.19 3.45 -28.28
N ASP A 21 -42.09 2.36 -27.51
CA ASP A 21 -41.89 2.45 -26.07
C ASP A 21 -40.41 2.79 -25.75
N VAL A 22 -40.20 3.80 -24.92
CA VAL A 22 -38.85 4.20 -24.50
C VAL A 22 -38.17 3.08 -23.70
N GLY A 23 -38.93 2.21 -23.01
CA GLY A 23 -38.41 1.04 -22.34
C GLY A 23 -37.74 0.05 -23.32
N ASP A 24 -38.37 -0.18 -24.47
CA ASP A 24 -37.82 -1.06 -25.53
C ASP A 24 -36.54 -0.47 -26.12
N VAL A 25 -36.42 0.86 -26.20
CA VAL A 25 -35.19 1.53 -26.63
C VAL A 25 -34.03 1.23 -25.67
N PHE A 26 -34.25 1.42 -24.36
CA PHE A 26 -33.21 1.14 -23.36
C PHE A 26 -32.85 -0.34 -23.32
N GLN A 27 -33.83 -1.24 -23.41
CA GLN A 27 -33.58 -2.67 -23.45
C GLN A 27 -32.77 -3.08 -24.69
N SER A 28 -33.08 -2.49 -25.84
CA SER A 28 -32.29 -2.75 -27.06
C SER A 28 -30.86 -2.24 -26.93
N LEU A 29 -30.64 -1.05 -26.36
CA LEU A 29 -29.31 -0.52 -26.09
C LEU A 29 -28.55 -1.39 -25.09
N GLU A 30 -29.20 -1.85 -24.02
CA GLU A 30 -28.62 -2.76 -23.05
C GLU A 30 -28.14 -4.06 -23.71
N ILE A 31 -28.99 -4.70 -24.51
CA ILE A 31 -28.66 -5.97 -25.18
C ILE A 31 -27.55 -5.79 -26.20
N TYR A 32 -27.68 -4.80 -27.09
CA TYR A 32 -26.76 -4.66 -28.21
C TYR A 32 -25.41 -4.03 -27.81
N MET A 33 -25.40 -3.01 -26.98
CA MET A 33 -24.22 -2.24 -26.61
C MET A 33 -23.60 -2.68 -25.29
N GLY A 34 -24.42 -2.98 -24.29
CA GLY A 34 -23.98 -3.40 -22.97
C GLY A 34 -23.67 -4.89 -22.89
N SER A 35 -24.61 -5.65 -22.62
CA SER A 35 -24.78 -7.11 -22.66
C SER A 35 -25.97 -7.49 -21.78
N ALA A 36 -26.84 -8.32 -22.25
CA ALA A 36 -27.91 -8.85 -21.47
C ALA A 36 -27.52 -10.22 -20.86
N PHE A 37 -27.80 -10.38 -19.60
CA PHE A 37 -27.70 -11.68 -18.95
C PHE A 37 -28.81 -12.60 -19.46
N VAL A 38 -28.45 -13.75 -20.01
CA VAL A 38 -29.42 -14.73 -20.54
C VAL A 38 -29.64 -15.86 -19.54
N ASN A 39 -28.56 -16.45 -19.05
CA ASN A 39 -28.62 -17.61 -18.15
C ASN A 39 -27.21 -17.85 -17.54
N GLU A 40 -27.16 -18.81 -16.61
CA GLU A 40 -25.91 -19.35 -16.09
C GLU A 40 -25.92 -20.88 -16.13
N PHE A 41 -24.74 -21.48 -16.21
CA PHE A 41 -24.57 -22.93 -16.15
C PHE A 41 -23.33 -23.30 -15.33
N ASN A 42 -23.39 -24.46 -14.68
CA ASN A 42 -22.27 -24.99 -13.91
C ASN A 42 -21.46 -25.97 -14.81
N TYR A 43 -20.15 -25.69 -14.89
CA TYR A 43 -19.22 -26.55 -15.60
C TYR A 43 -17.90 -26.66 -14.82
N LEU A 44 -17.40 -27.87 -14.63
CA LEU A 44 -16.18 -28.17 -13.88
C LEU A 44 -16.12 -27.50 -12.48
N GLY A 45 -17.26 -27.47 -11.77
CA GLY A 45 -17.33 -26.88 -10.43
C GLY A 45 -17.30 -25.34 -10.38
N ARG A 46 -17.47 -24.68 -11.54
CA ARG A 46 -17.57 -23.22 -11.65
C ARG A 46 -18.88 -22.83 -12.33
N THR A 47 -19.43 -21.70 -11.90
CA THR A 47 -20.60 -21.11 -12.55
C THR A 47 -20.15 -20.16 -13.65
N PHE A 48 -20.67 -20.36 -14.86
CA PHE A 48 -20.43 -19.51 -16.03
C PHE A 48 -21.71 -18.78 -16.40
N GLN A 49 -21.58 -17.50 -16.72
CA GLN A 49 -22.69 -16.69 -17.19
C GLN A 49 -22.74 -16.68 -18.71
N VAL A 50 -23.94 -16.79 -19.24
CA VAL A 50 -24.23 -16.61 -20.67
C VAL A 50 -24.76 -15.21 -20.85
N THR A 51 -24.06 -14.40 -21.62
CA THR A 51 -24.46 -13.03 -21.97
C THR A 51 -24.65 -12.90 -23.46
N ALA A 52 -25.65 -12.14 -23.90
CA ALA A 52 -25.89 -11.79 -25.29
C ALA A 52 -25.56 -10.33 -25.55
N GLN A 53 -24.83 -10.05 -26.63
CA GLN A 53 -24.54 -8.66 -27.08
C GLN A 53 -24.34 -8.65 -28.60
N ALA A 54 -24.34 -7.46 -29.21
CA ALA A 54 -24.00 -7.34 -30.62
C ALA A 54 -22.55 -7.78 -30.89
N ASP A 55 -22.31 -8.34 -32.07
CA ASP A 55 -20.95 -8.65 -32.52
C ASP A 55 -20.09 -7.39 -32.60
N ALA A 56 -18.80 -7.53 -32.33
CA ALA A 56 -17.85 -6.41 -32.20
C ALA A 56 -17.89 -5.41 -33.38
N PRO A 57 -17.95 -5.83 -34.67
CA PRO A 57 -18.02 -4.91 -35.80
C PRO A 57 -19.24 -3.98 -35.81
N ASN A 58 -20.31 -4.34 -35.08
CA ASN A 58 -21.58 -3.61 -35.05
C ASN A 58 -21.74 -2.70 -33.81
N ARG A 59 -20.66 -2.47 -33.06
CA ARG A 59 -20.65 -1.63 -31.86
C ARG A 59 -19.34 -0.87 -31.64
N LEU A 60 -18.62 -0.59 -32.71
CA LEU A 60 -17.31 0.09 -32.66
C LEU A 60 -17.43 1.60 -32.75
N THR A 61 -18.43 2.09 -33.45
CA THR A 61 -18.58 3.51 -33.74
C THR A 61 -19.90 4.05 -33.20
N PRO A 62 -19.98 5.36 -32.90
CA PRO A 62 -21.25 5.99 -32.54
C PRO A 62 -22.37 5.76 -33.57
N ASP A 63 -22.02 5.74 -34.86
CA ASP A 63 -22.98 5.52 -35.94
C ASP A 63 -23.68 4.15 -35.87
N ASP A 64 -23.03 3.15 -35.28
CA ASP A 64 -23.61 1.81 -35.13
C ASP A 64 -24.85 1.85 -34.22
N ILE A 65 -24.89 2.74 -33.22
CA ILE A 65 -26.04 2.96 -32.35
C ILE A 65 -27.25 3.41 -33.19
N SER A 66 -27.04 4.29 -34.15
CA SER A 66 -28.10 4.82 -35.03
C SER A 66 -28.75 3.72 -35.89
N ARG A 67 -28.01 2.63 -36.17
CA ARG A 67 -28.47 1.50 -36.98
C ARG A 67 -29.26 0.46 -36.19
N ILE A 68 -29.16 0.45 -34.85
CA ILE A 68 -29.93 -0.43 -34.00
C ILE A 68 -31.42 -0.15 -34.25
N LYS A 69 -32.22 -1.21 -34.38
CA LYS A 69 -33.65 -1.10 -34.67
C LYS A 69 -34.46 -1.56 -33.47
N VAL A 70 -35.52 -0.81 -33.19
CA VAL A 70 -36.52 -1.14 -32.17
C VAL A 70 -37.87 -1.37 -32.84
N ARG A 71 -38.68 -2.26 -32.30
CA ARG A 71 -40.01 -2.57 -32.82
C ARG A 71 -41.01 -1.53 -32.34
N ASN A 72 -41.85 -0.99 -33.24
CA ASN A 72 -42.97 -0.12 -32.89
C ASN A 72 -44.27 -0.94 -32.61
N ALA A 73 -45.35 -0.24 -32.25
CA ALA A 73 -46.67 -0.85 -31.98
C ALA A 73 -47.24 -1.59 -33.17
N ASP A 74 -46.86 -1.21 -34.40
CA ASP A 74 -47.33 -1.85 -35.64
C ASP A 74 -46.41 -3.03 -36.07
N ALA A 75 -45.48 -3.45 -35.19
CA ALA A 75 -44.49 -4.49 -35.42
C ALA A 75 -43.44 -4.15 -36.49
N GLU A 76 -43.32 -2.88 -36.89
CA GLU A 76 -42.27 -2.44 -37.83
C GLU A 76 -40.96 -2.12 -37.10
N MET A 77 -39.84 -2.32 -37.77
CA MET A 77 -38.48 -2.09 -37.20
C MET A 77 -38.00 -0.70 -37.56
N VAL A 78 -37.94 0.19 -36.55
CA VAL A 78 -37.54 1.60 -36.69
C VAL A 78 -36.12 1.77 -36.20
N PRO A 79 -35.19 2.35 -36.99
CA PRO A 79 -33.82 2.65 -36.55
C PRO A 79 -33.79 3.73 -35.47
N LEU A 80 -32.91 3.56 -34.45
CA LEU A 80 -32.75 4.54 -33.37
C LEU A 80 -32.39 5.94 -33.88
N GLY A 81 -31.54 6.03 -34.89
CA GLY A 81 -31.13 7.30 -35.49
C GLY A 81 -32.30 8.16 -36.03
N THR A 82 -33.52 7.58 -36.15
CA THR A 82 -34.71 8.35 -36.58
C THR A 82 -35.17 9.33 -35.50
N PHE A 83 -35.02 9.00 -34.23
CA PHE A 83 -35.54 9.78 -33.09
C PHE A 83 -34.52 10.00 -31.97
N THR A 84 -33.24 9.64 -32.20
CA THR A 84 -32.16 9.88 -31.27
C THR A 84 -31.09 10.78 -31.89
N LYS A 85 -30.42 11.58 -31.05
CA LYS A 85 -29.27 12.39 -31.42
C LYS A 85 -28.11 12.05 -30.50
N GLN A 86 -26.92 11.96 -31.07
CA GLN A 86 -25.70 11.66 -30.35
C GLN A 86 -24.88 12.92 -30.13
N GLU A 87 -24.37 13.09 -28.93
CA GLU A 87 -23.54 14.24 -28.57
C GLU A 87 -22.33 13.75 -27.79
N ASP A 88 -21.14 14.23 -28.18
CA ASP A 88 -19.92 14.00 -27.41
C ASP A 88 -19.91 14.94 -26.21
N ILE A 89 -19.90 14.37 -25.03
CA ILE A 89 -19.79 15.12 -23.78
C ILE A 89 -18.55 14.66 -23.01
N SER A 90 -18.13 15.44 -22.06
CA SER A 90 -17.10 15.02 -21.11
C SER A 90 -17.65 15.11 -19.69
N GLY A 91 -17.35 14.11 -18.91
CA GLY A 91 -17.82 14.04 -17.53
C GLY A 91 -17.03 13.08 -16.69
N ALA A 92 -17.29 13.06 -15.41
CA ALA A 92 -16.67 12.11 -14.50
C ALA A 92 -17.21 10.69 -14.74
N SER A 93 -16.33 9.76 -15.06
CA SER A 93 -16.70 8.33 -15.17
C SER A 93 -17.05 7.71 -13.82
N ARG A 94 -16.51 8.28 -12.76
CA ARG A 94 -16.69 7.82 -11.38
C ARG A 94 -16.68 9.01 -10.44
N ILE A 95 -17.63 9.07 -9.53
CA ILE A 95 -17.69 10.07 -8.46
C ILE A 95 -17.42 9.35 -7.14
N PRO A 96 -16.14 9.22 -6.73
CA PRO A 96 -15.82 8.62 -5.45
C PRO A 96 -16.31 9.50 -4.31
N ARG A 97 -16.58 8.86 -3.17
CA ARG A 97 -16.94 9.56 -1.93
C ARG A 97 -16.02 9.11 -0.81
N PHE A 98 -15.59 10.05 -0.01
CA PHE A 98 -14.88 9.80 1.23
C PHE A 98 -15.71 10.37 2.39
N ASN A 99 -15.97 9.57 3.41
CA ASN A 99 -16.86 9.94 4.53
C ASN A 99 -18.21 10.52 4.04
N LEU A 100 -18.79 9.92 3.00
CA LEU A 100 -20.04 10.32 2.32
C LEU A 100 -19.98 11.63 1.51
N TYR A 101 -18.92 12.40 1.56
CA TYR A 101 -18.71 13.59 0.75
C TYR A 101 -18.10 13.25 -0.60
N PRO A 102 -18.51 13.89 -1.72
CA PRO A 102 -17.82 13.75 -2.99
C PRO A 102 -16.34 14.12 -2.83
N ALA A 103 -15.45 13.25 -3.29
CA ALA A 103 -14.04 13.43 -3.10
C ALA A 103 -13.25 13.12 -4.38
N ALA A 104 -12.06 13.70 -4.51
CA ALA A 104 -11.06 13.34 -5.50
C ALA A 104 -9.82 12.86 -4.78
N SER A 105 -9.30 11.68 -5.14
CA SER A 105 -8.03 11.21 -4.61
C SER A 105 -6.88 11.82 -5.38
N LEU A 106 -5.91 12.37 -4.66
CA LEU A 106 -4.63 12.84 -5.19
C LEU A 106 -3.55 11.87 -4.72
N ASN A 107 -2.89 11.23 -5.68
CA ASN A 107 -1.76 10.36 -5.42
C ASN A 107 -0.51 11.01 -6.03
N GLY A 108 0.58 11.01 -5.28
CA GLY A 108 1.84 11.56 -5.72
C GLY A 108 3.02 10.84 -5.09
N ASN A 109 4.16 10.93 -5.74
CA ASN A 109 5.44 10.45 -5.21
C ASN A 109 6.29 11.64 -4.81
N ILE A 110 7.14 11.42 -3.83
CA ILE A 110 8.08 12.42 -3.32
C ILE A 110 9.20 12.62 -4.33
N ALA A 111 9.57 13.87 -4.59
CA ALA A 111 10.72 14.16 -5.45
C ALA A 111 12.04 13.74 -4.77
N PRO A 112 13.04 13.28 -5.53
CA PRO A 112 14.34 12.92 -4.97
C PRO A 112 14.95 14.03 -4.14
N GLY A 113 15.42 13.70 -2.94
CA GLY A 113 16.06 14.63 -2.01
C GLY A 113 15.13 15.32 -1.00
N TYR A 114 13.84 14.96 -1.00
CA TYR A 114 12.88 15.43 0.01
C TYR A 114 12.36 14.26 0.85
N SER A 115 12.03 14.53 2.10
CA SER A 115 11.43 13.53 2.99
C SER A 115 9.90 13.48 2.83
N SER A 116 9.30 12.35 3.26
CA SER A 116 7.83 12.20 3.28
C SER A 116 7.16 13.27 4.15
N GLY A 117 7.73 13.56 5.31
CA GLY A 117 7.21 14.59 6.23
C GLY A 117 7.22 15.98 5.59
N GLU A 118 8.31 16.38 4.93
CA GLU A 118 8.40 17.68 4.22
C GLU A 118 7.39 17.78 3.09
N ALA A 119 7.18 16.69 2.34
CA ALA A 119 6.19 16.66 1.28
C ALA A 119 4.77 16.82 1.82
N LEU A 120 4.44 16.17 2.93
CA LEU A 120 3.15 16.30 3.60
C LEU A 120 2.94 17.73 4.13
N ASP A 121 3.95 18.33 4.78
CA ASP A 121 3.89 19.71 5.27
C ASP A 121 3.64 20.69 4.12
N ARG A 122 4.36 20.51 3.02
CA ARG A 122 4.20 21.37 1.83
C ARG A 122 2.84 21.23 1.18
N MET A 123 2.30 20.02 1.16
CA MET A 123 0.93 19.79 0.64
C MET A 123 -0.14 20.43 1.53
N GLU A 124 0.04 20.44 2.85
CA GLU A 124 -0.86 21.16 3.78
C GLU A 124 -0.82 22.66 3.57
N GLU A 125 0.38 23.23 3.42
CA GLU A 125 0.54 24.65 3.10
C GLU A 125 -0.16 25.03 1.80
N LEU A 126 0.08 24.24 0.73
CA LEU A 126 -0.54 24.46 -0.58
C LEU A 126 -2.06 24.29 -0.51
N ALA A 127 -2.56 23.32 0.23
CA ALA A 127 -3.99 23.12 0.40
C ALA A 127 -4.64 24.34 1.10
N ALA A 128 -3.99 24.90 2.11
CA ALA A 128 -4.48 26.08 2.80
C ALA A 128 -4.50 27.33 1.90
N GLU A 129 -3.58 27.41 0.93
CA GLU A 129 -3.47 28.55 0.00
C GLU A 129 -4.43 28.42 -1.21
N VAL A 130 -4.55 27.23 -1.77
CA VAL A 130 -5.17 27.00 -3.09
C VAL A 130 -6.62 26.53 -3.02
N LEU A 131 -7.00 25.81 -1.94
CA LEU A 131 -8.34 25.25 -1.86
C LEU A 131 -9.41 26.34 -1.71
N PRO A 132 -10.44 26.35 -2.56
CA PRO A 132 -11.56 27.28 -2.45
C PRO A 132 -12.41 26.99 -1.22
N GLN A 133 -13.19 27.99 -0.79
CA GLN A 133 -14.12 27.85 0.32
C GLN A 133 -15.11 26.69 0.07
N GLY A 134 -15.29 25.83 1.08
CA GLY A 134 -16.18 24.67 1.01
C GLY A 134 -15.51 23.38 0.54
N ILE A 135 -14.22 23.41 0.19
CA ILE A 135 -13.42 22.22 -0.07
C ILE A 135 -12.38 22.06 1.03
N SER A 136 -12.32 20.88 1.62
CA SER A 136 -11.30 20.47 2.59
C SER A 136 -10.56 19.25 2.07
N PHE A 137 -9.42 18.95 2.66
CA PHE A 137 -8.67 17.74 2.38
C PHE A 137 -8.50 16.89 3.64
N GLU A 138 -8.32 15.61 3.45
CA GLU A 138 -7.97 14.67 4.51
C GLU A 138 -6.91 13.70 4.01
N TRP A 139 -5.98 13.38 4.87
CA TRP A 139 -4.97 12.34 4.60
C TRP A 139 -5.59 10.96 4.71
N THR A 140 -5.18 10.07 3.82
CA THR A 140 -5.62 8.66 3.80
C THR A 140 -4.42 7.72 3.75
N GLU A 141 -4.65 6.45 4.03
CA GLU A 141 -3.65 5.38 3.92
C GLU A 141 -2.37 5.67 4.72
N LEU A 142 -1.21 5.60 4.06
CA LEU A 142 0.10 5.78 4.71
C LEU A 142 0.34 7.22 5.16
N ALA A 143 -0.08 8.22 4.39
CA ALA A 143 0.04 9.63 4.74
C ALA A 143 -0.73 9.94 6.04
N TYR A 144 -1.92 9.37 6.19
CA TYR A 144 -2.69 9.45 7.43
C TYR A 144 -1.95 8.80 8.60
N GLN A 145 -1.40 7.59 8.40
CA GLN A 145 -0.65 6.90 9.45
C GLN A 145 0.59 7.69 9.87
N GLU A 146 1.31 8.26 8.91
CA GLU A 146 2.49 9.07 9.17
C GLU A 146 2.15 10.33 9.99
N ARG A 147 1.07 11.02 9.63
CA ARG A 147 0.57 12.17 10.38
C ARG A 147 0.09 11.79 11.79
N GLN A 148 -0.61 10.67 11.92
CA GLN A 148 -1.11 10.20 13.21
C GLN A 148 0.03 9.71 14.12
N THR A 149 1.05 9.06 13.54
CA THR A 149 2.18 8.54 14.30
C THR A 149 3.07 9.67 14.82
N GLY A 150 3.33 10.72 14.04
CA GLY A 150 4.08 11.92 14.44
C GLY A 150 5.29 11.62 15.33
N ASN A 151 5.39 12.28 16.48
CA ASN A 151 6.44 12.07 17.47
C ASN A 151 6.26 10.77 18.30
N THR A 152 5.17 10.03 18.11
CA THR A 152 4.86 8.83 18.90
C THR A 152 5.86 7.70 18.64
N ALA A 153 6.47 7.67 17.45
CA ALA A 153 7.48 6.68 17.10
C ALA A 153 8.72 6.75 18.00
N GLY A 154 9.17 7.95 18.34
CA GLY A 154 10.30 8.15 19.28
C GLY A 154 9.98 7.64 20.69
N ILE A 155 8.75 7.87 21.15
CA ILE A 155 8.28 7.38 22.45
C ILE A 155 8.16 5.86 22.43
N ALA A 156 7.58 5.29 21.36
CA ALA A 156 7.46 3.84 21.20
C ALA A 156 8.84 3.15 21.17
N PHE A 157 9.81 3.76 20.48
CA PHE A 157 11.18 3.26 20.45
C PHE A 157 11.83 3.28 21.85
N LEU A 158 11.72 4.40 22.58
CA LEU A 158 12.22 4.51 23.95
C LEU A 158 11.58 3.45 24.87
N LEU A 159 10.26 3.30 24.78
CA LEU A 159 9.53 2.30 25.55
C LEU A 159 9.97 0.87 25.20
N ALA A 160 10.22 0.58 23.93
CA ALA A 160 10.73 -0.72 23.50
C ALA A 160 12.10 -1.03 24.12
N VAL A 161 13.04 -0.06 24.12
CA VAL A 161 14.36 -0.21 24.74
C VAL A 161 14.22 -0.42 26.25
N VAL A 162 13.39 0.40 26.92
CA VAL A 162 13.12 0.25 28.36
C VAL A 162 12.49 -1.11 28.69
N PHE A 163 11.54 -1.55 27.89
CA PHE A 163 10.90 -2.85 28.08
C PHE A 163 11.89 -4.01 27.93
N VAL A 164 12.73 -3.98 26.90
CA VAL A 164 13.81 -4.96 26.72
C VAL A 164 14.77 -4.93 27.91
N PHE A 165 15.14 -3.74 28.39
CA PHE A 165 15.99 -3.60 29.57
C PHE A 165 15.37 -4.26 30.81
N LEU A 166 14.11 -3.96 31.11
CA LEU A 166 13.41 -4.51 32.28
C LEU A 166 13.25 -6.02 32.19
N LEU A 167 12.93 -6.54 30.98
CA LEU A 167 12.83 -7.96 30.75
C LEU A 167 14.16 -8.69 30.99
N LEU A 168 15.26 -8.10 30.49
CA LEU A 168 16.59 -8.64 30.70
C LEU A 168 17.03 -8.52 32.17
N ALA A 169 16.69 -7.40 32.84
CA ALA A 169 16.98 -7.23 34.26
C ALA A 169 16.27 -8.28 35.13
N ALA A 170 15.02 -8.61 34.77
CA ALA A 170 14.29 -9.70 35.42
C ALA A 170 14.90 -11.09 35.15
N GLN A 171 15.37 -11.32 33.92
CA GLN A 171 15.96 -12.60 33.52
C GLN A 171 17.36 -12.82 34.14
N PHE A 172 18.19 -11.79 34.20
CA PHE A 172 19.54 -11.89 34.75
C PHE A 172 19.62 -11.62 36.26
N GLU A 173 18.51 -11.26 36.88
CA GLU A 173 18.49 -10.84 38.31
C GLU A 173 19.55 -9.77 38.63
N SER A 174 19.86 -8.92 37.66
CA SER A 174 20.92 -7.91 37.71
C SER A 174 20.53 -6.71 36.86
N LEU A 175 20.93 -5.51 37.27
CA LEU A 175 20.76 -4.28 36.47
C LEU A 175 21.98 -3.97 35.61
N VAL A 176 23.13 -4.57 35.89
CA VAL A 176 24.39 -4.27 35.18
C VAL A 176 24.50 -5.08 33.89
N LEU A 177 24.15 -6.37 33.91
CA LEU A 177 24.24 -7.23 32.74
C LEU A 177 23.34 -6.76 31.55
N PRO A 178 22.10 -6.33 31.78
CA PRO A 178 21.28 -5.76 30.72
C PRO A 178 21.88 -4.51 30.06
N LEU A 179 22.61 -3.67 30.82
CA LEU A 179 23.29 -2.51 30.23
C LEU A 179 24.32 -2.92 29.19
N ALA A 180 25.08 -3.99 29.43
CA ALA A 180 26.06 -4.50 28.47
C ALA A 180 25.36 -4.95 27.16
N VAL A 181 24.16 -5.54 27.26
CA VAL A 181 23.36 -5.93 26.08
C VAL A 181 22.82 -4.72 25.34
N ILE A 182 22.32 -3.71 26.06
CA ILE A 182 21.74 -2.50 25.45
C ILE A 182 22.77 -1.62 24.74
N PHE A 183 24.03 -1.63 25.16
CA PHE A 183 25.09 -0.88 24.50
C PHE A 183 25.33 -1.29 23.03
N ILE A 184 24.84 -2.45 22.59
CA ILE A 184 24.89 -2.84 21.17
C ILE A 184 23.87 -2.06 20.33
N VAL A 185 22.76 -1.62 20.93
CA VAL A 185 21.66 -0.94 20.20
C VAL A 185 22.13 0.32 19.45
N PRO A 186 22.89 1.25 20.03
CA PRO A 186 23.42 2.41 19.30
C PRO A 186 24.27 2.04 18.06
N MET A 187 25.06 0.98 18.16
CA MET A 187 25.90 0.52 17.04
C MET A 187 25.04 0.02 15.86
N VAL A 188 24.06 -0.79 16.17
CA VAL A 188 23.15 -1.35 15.17
C VAL A 188 22.29 -0.26 14.53
N LEU A 189 21.83 0.70 15.32
CA LEU A 189 21.08 1.86 14.82
C LEU A 189 21.93 2.73 13.90
N LEU A 190 23.19 3.00 14.29
CA LEU A 190 24.12 3.75 13.47
C LEU A 190 24.33 3.06 12.11
N SER A 191 24.54 1.75 12.11
CA SER A 191 24.69 0.98 10.87
C SER A 191 23.44 1.02 10.01
N ALA A 192 22.26 0.91 10.62
CA ALA A 192 20.98 1.01 9.90
C ALA A 192 20.81 2.39 9.26
N ILE A 193 21.06 3.46 10.00
CA ILE A 193 20.94 4.84 9.51
C ILE A 193 21.92 5.10 8.35
N VAL A 194 23.17 4.68 8.50
CA VAL A 194 24.15 4.80 7.42
C VAL A 194 23.71 4.02 6.18
N GLY A 195 23.16 2.82 6.35
CA GLY A 195 22.66 2.04 5.22
C GLY A 195 21.48 2.67 4.51
N ILE A 196 20.57 3.31 5.26
CA ILE A 196 19.43 4.06 4.72
C ILE A 196 19.91 5.28 3.93
N ASP A 197 20.83 6.04 4.49
CA ASP A 197 21.43 7.23 3.85
C ASP A 197 22.16 6.87 2.56
N LEU A 198 22.97 5.81 2.57
CA LEU A 198 23.67 5.30 1.39
C LEU A 198 22.71 4.81 0.29
N ALA A 199 21.53 4.32 0.68
CA ALA A 199 20.50 3.91 -0.27
C ALA A 199 19.66 5.08 -0.79
N GLY A 200 19.85 6.29 -0.29
CA GLY A 200 19.07 7.48 -0.65
C GLY A 200 17.61 7.41 -0.20
N LEU A 201 17.35 6.68 0.89
CA LEU A 201 16.00 6.54 1.47
C LEU A 201 15.83 7.50 2.65
N ASP A 202 14.62 7.98 2.83
CA ASP A 202 14.25 8.80 3.98
C ASP A 202 13.83 7.95 5.19
N ASN A 203 13.79 8.59 6.37
CA ASN A 203 13.35 7.93 7.61
C ASN A 203 11.82 7.88 7.70
N ASN A 204 11.22 7.07 6.84
CA ASN A 204 9.79 6.85 6.81
C ASN A 204 9.33 5.88 7.93
N ILE A 205 8.01 5.68 8.05
CA ILE A 205 7.41 4.84 9.08
C ILE A 205 7.91 3.38 9.03
N MET A 206 8.22 2.86 7.83
CA MET A 206 8.72 1.50 7.65
C MET A 206 10.16 1.34 8.14
N VAL A 207 10.98 2.36 7.93
CA VAL A 207 12.32 2.44 8.52
C VAL A 207 12.24 2.43 10.05
N GLN A 208 11.36 3.23 10.65
CA GLN A 208 11.18 3.29 12.10
C GLN A 208 10.75 1.95 12.69
N ILE A 209 9.85 1.23 12.03
CA ILE A 209 9.48 -0.14 12.38
C ILE A 209 10.70 -1.07 12.30
N GLY A 210 11.50 -0.94 11.23
CA GLY A 210 12.74 -1.69 11.05
C GLY A 210 13.73 -1.47 12.19
N LEU A 211 13.90 -0.23 12.65
CA LEU A 211 14.77 0.11 13.78
C LEU A 211 14.30 -0.53 15.09
N ILE A 212 12.99 -0.58 15.36
CA ILE A 212 12.44 -1.27 16.54
C ILE A 212 12.71 -2.78 16.47
N VAL A 213 12.50 -3.40 15.30
CA VAL A 213 12.79 -4.82 15.10
C VAL A 213 14.28 -5.12 15.31
N LEU A 214 15.17 -4.24 14.85
CA LEU A 214 16.61 -4.37 15.02
C LEU A 214 17.04 -4.40 16.50
N VAL A 215 16.39 -3.64 17.37
CA VAL A 215 16.68 -3.68 18.83
C VAL A 215 16.51 -5.11 19.35
N GLY A 216 15.41 -5.79 18.98
CA GLY A 216 15.17 -7.15 19.39
C GLY A 216 16.17 -8.16 18.81
N LEU A 217 16.50 -8.02 17.52
CA LEU A 217 17.43 -8.91 16.83
C LEU A 217 18.87 -8.78 17.35
N ALA A 218 19.32 -7.54 17.56
CA ALA A 218 20.65 -7.25 18.10
C ALA A 218 20.79 -7.71 19.56
N SER A 219 19.81 -7.43 20.38
CA SER A 219 19.80 -7.88 21.77
C SER A 219 19.93 -9.37 21.91
N LYS A 220 19.29 -10.17 21.03
CA LYS A 220 19.42 -11.63 21.01
C LYS A 220 20.87 -12.09 20.86
N ASN A 221 21.66 -11.47 19.97
CA ASN A 221 23.04 -11.84 19.75
C ASN A 221 23.93 -11.49 20.95
N ALA A 222 23.69 -10.31 21.54
CA ALA A 222 24.42 -9.87 22.74
C ALA A 222 24.09 -10.74 23.97
N ILE A 223 22.82 -11.12 24.16
CA ILE A 223 22.38 -12.03 25.23
C ILE A 223 23.16 -13.32 25.21
N LEU A 224 23.31 -13.95 24.03
CA LEU A 224 24.01 -15.23 23.88
C LEU A 224 25.48 -15.16 24.32
N ILE A 225 26.14 -14.02 24.12
CA ILE A 225 27.55 -13.84 24.55
C ILE A 225 27.61 -13.54 26.04
N VAL A 226 26.80 -12.60 26.53
CA VAL A 226 26.81 -12.13 27.92
C VAL A 226 26.43 -13.28 28.88
N GLU A 227 25.38 -14.03 28.56
CA GLU A 227 24.95 -15.17 29.38
C GLU A 227 26.04 -16.24 29.47
N PHE A 228 26.66 -16.59 28.35
CA PHE A 228 27.71 -17.59 28.32
C PHE A 228 28.99 -17.12 29.02
N ALA A 229 29.35 -15.83 28.86
CA ALA A 229 30.46 -15.23 29.60
C ALA A 229 30.23 -15.28 31.11
N LYS A 230 28.99 -14.99 31.55
CA LYS A 230 28.61 -15.08 32.96
C LYS A 230 28.72 -16.51 33.51
N GLN A 231 28.26 -17.51 32.76
CA GLN A 231 28.40 -18.92 33.15
C GLN A 231 29.88 -19.35 33.30
N LEU A 232 30.76 -18.84 32.42
CA LEU A 232 32.20 -19.12 32.53
C LEU A 232 32.85 -18.39 33.71
N GLU A 233 32.43 -17.19 34.03
CA GLU A 233 32.87 -16.43 35.23
C GLU A 233 32.43 -17.17 36.51
N ASP A 234 31.18 -17.64 36.61
CA ASP A 234 30.65 -18.41 37.72
C ASP A 234 31.39 -19.75 37.93
N GLN A 235 31.99 -20.29 36.87
CA GLN A 235 32.90 -21.45 36.91
C GLN A 235 34.33 -21.13 37.40
N GLY A 236 34.59 -19.84 37.73
CA GLY A 236 35.87 -19.38 38.30
C GLY A 236 36.88 -18.89 37.28
N LYS A 237 36.52 -18.64 36.01
CA LYS A 237 37.38 -18.00 34.99
C LYS A 237 37.48 -16.50 35.21
N ASP A 238 38.67 -15.95 34.91
CA ASP A 238 38.83 -14.50 34.88
C ASP A 238 37.92 -13.85 33.83
N LEU A 239 37.38 -12.68 34.15
CA LEU A 239 36.40 -11.96 33.34
C LEU A 239 36.82 -11.80 31.88
N LYS A 240 38.08 -11.38 31.63
CA LYS A 240 38.61 -11.24 30.25
C LYS A 240 38.62 -12.56 29.50
N THR A 241 39.08 -13.61 30.16
CA THR A 241 39.17 -14.94 29.58
C THR A 241 37.80 -15.51 29.30
N ALA A 242 36.85 -15.32 30.22
CA ALA A 242 35.46 -15.73 30.09
C ALA A 242 34.77 -15.06 28.87
N VAL A 243 34.92 -13.74 28.70
CA VAL A 243 34.36 -12.99 27.57
C VAL A 243 34.95 -13.44 26.22
N ILE A 244 36.30 -13.61 26.15
CA ILE A 244 36.99 -14.03 24.91
C ILE A 244 36.55 -15.45 24.52
N GLU A 245 36.48 -16.35 25.49
CA GLU A 245 36.08 -17.74 25.25
C GLU A 245 34.58 -17.84 24.86
N ALA A 246 33.70 -17.11 25.56
CA ALA A 246 32.29 -16.99 25.22
C ALA A 246 32.10 -16.49 23.79
N SER A 247 32.80 -15.43 23.43
CA SER A 247 32.75 -14.86 22.06
C SER A 247 33.20 -15.88 21.00
N ARG A 248 34.29 -16.61 21.26
CA ARG A 248 34.77 -17.65 20.35
C ARG A 248 33.77 -18.79 20.14
N LEU A 249 33.21 -19.29 21.22
CA LEU A 249 32.26 -20.42 21.20
C LEU A 249 30.93 -20.04 20.57
N ARG A 250 30.48 -18.81 20.78
CA ARG A 250 29.20 -18.30 20.26
C ARG A 250 29.30 -17.64 18.88
N LEU A 251 30.50 -17.36 18.38
CA LEU A 251 30.70 -16.71 17.08
C LEU A 251 30.02 -17.48 15.94
N ARG A 252 30.20 -18.79 15.87
CA ARG A 252 29.62 -19.61 14.80
C ARG A 252 28.09 -19.61 14.81
N PRO A 253 27.39 -19.90 15.93
CA PRO A 253 25.93 -19.79 16.00
C PRO A 253 25.40 -18.40 15.67
N ILE A 254 26.05 -17.31 16.13
CA ILE A 254 25.66 -15.95 15.86
C ILE A 254 25.79 -15.65 14.36
N LEU A 255 26.92 -15.96 13.74
CA LEU A 255 27.11 -15.78 12.30
C LEU A 255 26.10 -16.57 11.48
N MET A 256 25.78 -17.80 11.86
CA MET A 256 24.77 -18.60 11.16
C MET A 256 23.39 -17.94 11.22
N THR A 257 22.98 -17.45 12.38
CA THR A 257 21.69 -16.79 12.53
C THR A 257 21.64 -15.42 11.86
N ALA A 258 22.71 -14.63 11.96
CA ALA A 258 22.82 -13.34 11.27
C ALA A 258 22.77 -13.51 9.73
N MET A 259 23.54 -14.45 9.18
CA MET A 259 23.51 -14.76 7.75
C MET A 259 22.16 -15.26 7.28
N ALA A 260 21.49 -16.11 8.05
CA ALA A 260 20.15 -16.57 7.72
C ALA A 260 19.16 -15.41 7.67
N PHE A 261 19.23 -14.47 8.62
CA PHE A 261 18.40 -13.27 8.63
C PHE A 261 18.73 -12.33 7.46
N ILE A 262 20.00 -12.04 7.23
CA ILE A 262 20.44 -11.19 6.11
C ILE A 262 19.95 -11.76 4.78
N LEU A 263 20.16 -13.05 4.52
CA LEU A 263 19.67 -13.69 3.31
C LEU A 263 18.14 -13.70 3.20
N GLY A 264 17.44 -13.83 4.33
CA GLY A 264 15.97 -13.77 4.39
C GLY A 264 15.40 -12.39 4.07
N VAL A 265 16.15 -11.32 4.34
CA VAL A 265 15.71 -9.92 4.12
C VAL A 265 16.11 -9.40 2.74
N ILE A 266 17.10 -10.00 2.05
CA ILE A 266 17.50 -9.60 0.69
C ILE A 266 16.30 -9.45 -0.27
N PRO A 267 15.33 -10.41 -0.34
CA PRO A 267 14.19 -10.26 -1.23
C PRO A 267 13.34 -9.00 -0.96
N LEU A 268 13.30 -8.52 0.30
CA LEU A 268 12.63 -7.28 0.64
C LEU A 268 13.44 -6.07 0.16
N ALA A 269 14.76 -6.09 0.35
CA ALA A 269 15.66 -5.00 -0.03
C ALA A 269 15.74 -4.76 -1.55
N ILE A 270 15.51 -5.81 -2.37
CA ILE A 270 15.51 -5.72 -3.84
C ILE A 270 14.12 -5.83 -4.45
N ALA A 271 13.06 -5.66 -3.65
CA ALA A 271 11.69 -5.78 -4.13
C ALA A 271 11.38 -4.76 -5.24
N THR A 272 10.56 -5.16 -6.21
CA THR A 272 10.09 -4.32 -7.30
C THR A 272 8.57 -4.42 -7.44
N GLY A 273 7.95 -3.47 -8.15
CA GLY A 273 6.50 -3.45 -8.39
C GLY A 273 5.70 -2.75 -7.28
N ALA A 274 4.40 -2.97 -7.25
CA ALA A 274 3.49 -2.29 -6.33
C ALA A 274 3.87 -2.54 -4.85
N GLY A 275 3.98 -1.47 -4.05
CA GLY A 275 4.38 -1.50 -2.65
C GLY A 275 5.86 -1.86 -2.43
N ALA A 276 6.72 -1.76 -3.45
CA ALA A 276 8.15 -2.00 -3.32
C ALA A 276 8.83 -1.01 -2.37
N GLU A 277 8.45 0.26 -2.43
CA GLU A 277 9.02 1.33 -1.60
C GLU A 277 8.98 0.99 -0.11
N LEU A 278 7.85 0.45 0.36
CA LEU A 278 7.67 0.03 1.75
C LEU A 278 8.57 -1.14 2.14
N ARG A 279 8.63 -2.15 1.25
CA ARG A 279 9.43 -3.35 1.48
C ARG A 279 10.90 -3.06 1.44
N VAL A 280 11.35 -2.23 0.49
CA VAL A 280 12.74 -1.82 0.31
C VAL A 280 13.21 -1.02 1.52
N SER A 281 12.44 -0.05 1.99
CA SER A 281 12.78 0.77 3.16
C SER A 281 12.99 -0.10 4.41
N LEU A 282 12.04 -0.99 4.70
CA LEU A 282 12.16 -1.94 5.82
C LEU A 282 13.33 -2.91 5.61
N GLY A 283 13.47 -3.44 4.39
CA GLY A 283 14.50 -4.41 4.03
C GLY A 283 15.91 -3.85 4.19
N ILE A 284 16.17 -2.66 3.69
CA ILE A 284 17.48 -2.00 3.78
C ILE A 284 17.81 -1.61 5.24
N ALA A 285 16.84 -1.10 6.00
CA ALA A 285 17.02 -0.78 7.40
C ALA A 285 17.50 -2.00 8.20
N VAL A 286 16.79 -3.13 8.05
CA VAL A 286 17.13 -4.36 8.77
C VAL A 286 18.40 -5.02 8.23
N PHE A 287 18.61 -5.02 6.93
CA PHE A 287 19.81 -5.57 6.29
C PHE A 287 21.07 -4.86 6.77
N SER A 288 21.10 -3.53 6.68
CA SER A 288 22.28 -2.73 7.06
C SER A 288 22.52 -2.77 8.57
N GLY A 289 21.47 -2.72 9.39
CA GLY A 289 21.60 -2.85 10.84
C GLY A 289 22.11 -4.21 11.32
N MET A 290 21.79 -5.29 10.61
CA MET A 290 22.29 -6.62 10.93
C MET A 290 23.73 -6.87 10.43
N LEU A 291 24.21 -6.08 9.48
CA LEU A 291 25.55 -6.21 8.91
C LEU A 291 26.59 -5.46 9.75
N GLY A 292 26.23 -4.39 10.44
CA GLY A 292 27.08 -3.59 11.34
C GLY A 292 27.03 -4.04 12.76
#